data_734b466e3fa550683712f870a58d5499
#
_entry.id   734b466e3fa550683712f870a58d5499
#
_cell.length_a   1.000
_cell.length_b   1.000
_cell.length_c   1.000
_cell.angle_alpha   90.00
_cell.angle_beta   90.00
_cell.angle_gamma   90.00
#
_symmetry.space_group_name_H-M   'P 1'
#
loop_
_entity.id
_entity.type
_entity.pdbx_description
1 polymer ?
#
loop_
_entity_poly.entity_id
_entity_poly.type
_entity_poly.pdbx_seq_one_letter_code
_entity_poly.pdbx_strand_id
1 'polypeptide(L)'
;MRQAARLLGLALPAALAVGCATDTPAMPPPPPDTLPPTPTILSPPSGSQVTTDTPSLMVRNARGFDLGQATYTFRVHMARADRELQTVTVPAGSGSTSVTLSEALPRGGLVAWEATATGTTGSVVSETATLEAPPVACLSRRGRFAKSVVEWFVPRCSLAQNIYSDPQEVLGPPNAGGEGPDMYHGFMSLGYGGHVTVDMESCTVDEPGADVRIYQSVSGEPVTLYAAGRPDGPYVLIRSQKPCGNDLPGVFSNFCDFDLAAAGLDEARYFKVEDGELYPCPGDTVTEGADIDAVEIIHMKP
;
A
#
# COMPACT_ATOMS: atom_id res chain seq x y z
N MET A 1 -89.68 -6.14 -19.83
CA MET A 1 -90.59 -6.10 -18.67
C MET A 1 -90.12 -5.06 -17.74
N ARG A 2 -90.99 -4.14 -17.41
CA ARG A 2 -90.81 -2.95 -16.55
C ARG A 2 -90.70 -3.36 -15.08
N GLN A 3 -89.90 -2.72 -14.26
CA GLN A 3 -90.30 -2.25 -12.96
C GLN A 3 -89.44 -1.12 -12.47
N ALA A 4 -90.09 -0.06 -12.10
CA ALA A 4 -89.59 1.15 -11.44
C ALA A 4 -89.55 0.91 -9.93
N ALA A 5 -88.60 1.51 -9.24
CA ALA A 5 -88.66 1.64 -7.79
C ALA A 5 -88.07 2.99 -7.35
N ARG A 6 -88.84 3.62 -6.59
CA ARG A 6 -89.02 4.93 -5.94
C ARG A 6 -87.75 5.43 -5.18
N LEU A 7 -87.53 6.75 -5.35
CA LEU A 7 -86.80 7.66 -4.48
C LEU A 7 -87.45 7.76 -3.11
N LEU A 8 -86.62 7.64 -2.05
CA LEU A 8 -86.92 8.15 -0.73
C LEU A 8 -85.76 9.09 -0.35
N GLY A 9 -86.14 10.39 -0.21
CA GLY A 9 -85.21 11.36 0.29
C GLY A 9 -85.08 11.30 1.83
N LEU A 10 -83.87 11.30 2.31
CA LEU A 10 -83.57 11.61 3.71
C LEU A 10 -82.71 12.86 3.76
N ALA A 11 -83.30 13.89 4.38
CA ALA A 11 -82.58 15.14 4.73
C ALA A 11 -81.71 14.84 5.96
N LEU A 12 -80.36 15.04 5.87
CA LEU A 12 -79.48 15.08 7.02
C LEU A 12 -79.27 16.52 7.48
N PRO A 13 -79.22 16.78 8.78
CA PRO A 13 -78.91 18.07 9.34
C PRO A 13 -77.44 18.42 9.17
N ALA A 14 -77.10 19.64 8.80
CA ALA A 14 -75.77 20.19 8.75
C ALA A 14 -75.24 20.39 10.17
N ALA A 15 -74.24 19.60 10.55
CA ALA A 15 -73.48 19.82 11.80
C ALA A 15 -72.39 20.85 11.48
N LEU A 16 -72.46 22.03 12.10
CA LEU A 16 -71.38 23.00 12.13
C LEU A 16 -70.25 22.41 12.96
N ALA A 17 -69.17 21.97 12.31
CA ALA A 17 -67.91 21.66 12.95
C ALA A 17 -67.16 22.98 13.22
N VAL A 18 -67.15 23.37 14.51
CA VAL A 18 -66.24 24.38 15.02
C VAL A 18 -64.87 23.75 15.06
N GLY A 19 -64.04 24.02 14.05
CA GLY A 19 -62.63 23.59 14.02
C GLY A 19 -61.84 24.43 15.02
N CYS A 20 -61.49 23.82 16.17
CA CYS A 20 -60.37 24.32 16.99
C CYS A 20 -59.07 24.13 16.16
N ALA A 21 -58.58 25.22 15.57
CA ALA A 21 -57.20 25.25 15.06
C ALA A 21 -56.28 25.13 16.30
N THR A 22 -55.74 23.94 16.52
CA THR A 22 -54.61 23.78 17.44
C THR A 22 -53.40 24.34 16.70
N ASP A 23 -53.00 25.55 17.03
CA ASP A 23 -51.68 26.09 16.70
C ASP A 23 -50.64 25.17 17.37
N THR A 24 -50.16 24.18 16.63
CA THR A 24 -48.97 23.41 17.05
C THR A 24 -47.82 24.40 16.97
N PRO A 25 -47.16 24.75 18.08
CA PRO A 25 -46.00 25.63 18.03
C PRO A 25 -44.97 25.01 17.09
N ALA A 26 -44.55 25.80 16.11
CA ALA A 26 -43.50 25.38 15.20
C ALA A 26 -42.28 24.95 16.02
N MET A 27 -41.83 23.71 15.83
CA MET A 27 -40.63 23.22 16.46
C MET A 27 -39.50 24.19 16.11
N PRO A 28 -38.74 24.68 17.11
CA PRO A 28 -37.62 25.58 16.82
C PRO A 28 -36.69 24.87 15.81
N PRO A 29 -36.15 25.60 14.83
CA PRO A 29 -35.20 25.03 13.88
C PRO A 29 -34.09 24.35 14.67
N PRO A 30 -33.63 23.14 14.25
CA PRO A 30 -32.52 22.49 14.90
C PRO A 30 -31.35 23.48 14.98
N PRO A 31 -30.61 23.51 16.10
CA PRO A 31 -29.46 24.40 16.24
C PRO A 31 -28.54 24.20 15.04
N PRO A 32 -27.96 25.27 14.46
CA PRO A 32 -27.06 25.14 13.35
C PRO A 32 -25.96 24.13 13.73
N ASP A 33 -25.78 23.10 12.90
CA ASP A 33 -24.73 22.10 13.07
C ASP A 33 -23.40 22.86 13.10
N THR A 34 -22.88 23.09 14.32
CA THR A 34 -21.63 23.80 14.50
C THR A 34 -20.51 22.89 14.04
N LEU A 35 -19.99 23.14 12.85
CA LEU A 35 -18.82 22.44 12.34
C LEU A 35 -17.65 22.57 13.34
N PRO A 36 -16.81 21.54 13.48
CA PRO A 36 -15.68 21.56 14.40
C PRO A 36 -14.61 22.57 13.98
N PRO A 37 -13.71 23.02 14.87
CA PRO A 37 -12.65 23.97 14.53
C PRO A 37 -11.63 23.42 13.54
N THR A 38 -11.44 22.09 13.55
CA THR A 38 -10.56 21.34 12.63
C THR A 38 -11.36 20.26 11.91
N PRO A 39 -10.92 19.75 10.77
CA PRO A 39 -11.55 18.60 10.15
C PRO A 39 -11.61 17.43 11.15
N THR A 40 -12.73 16.73 11.22
CA THR A 40 -12.90 15.58 12.10
C THR A 40 -13.01 14.31 11.26
N ILE A 41 -12.19 13.32 11.54
CA ILE A 41 -12.19 12.05 10.84
C ILE A 41 -13.53 11.33 11.02
N LEU A 42 -14.15 10.94 9.92
CA LEU A 42 -15.42 10.20 9.90
C LEU A 42 -15.22 8.75 9.46
N SER A 43 -14.42 8.53 8.40
CA SER A 43 -14.23 7.18 7.84
C SER A 43 -12.93 7.11 7.03
N PRO A 44 -12.16 6.00 7.15
CA PRO A 44 -12.25 4.99 8.19
C PRO A 44 -11.89 5.56 9.56
N PRO A 45 -12.50 5.09 10.67
CA PRO A 45 -12.09 5.49 12.02
C PRO A 45 -10.67 4.97 12.30
N SER A 46 -9.93 5.68 13.17
CA SER A 46 -8.57 5.28 13.54
C SER A 46 -8.55 3.85 14.14
N GLY A 47 -7.56 3.06 13.73
CA GLY A 47 -7.38 1.66 14.15
C GLY A 47 -8.28 0.65 13.42
N SER A 48 -9.01 1.06 12.38
CA SER A 48 -9.83 0.12 11.60
C SER A 48 -9.02 -0.60 10.52
N GLN A 49 -9.38 -1.86 10.25
CA GLN A 49 -8.91 -2.60 9.10
C GLN A 49 -9.80 -2.31 7.88
N VAL A 50 -9.19 -1.99 6.75
CA VAL A 50 -9.91 -1.81 5.48
C VAL A 50 -9.86 -3.10 4.65
N THR A 51 -10.92 -3.31 3.86
CA THR A 51 -11.06 -4.52 3.02
C THR A 51 -10.70 -4.28 1.54
N THR A 52 -10.51 -3.03 1.15
CA THR A 52 -10.11 -2.62 -0.20
C THR A 52 -8.76 -1.93 -0.18
N ASP A 53 -7.97 -2.12 -1.22
CA ASP A 53 -6.67 -1.48 -1.37
C ASP A 53 -6.81 0.03 -1.66
N THR A 54 -7.98 0.48 -2.14
CA THR A 54 -8.29 1.88 -2.43
C THR A 54 -9.49 2.38 -1.62
N PRO A 55 -9.37 2.52 -0.28
CA PRO A 55 -10.47 2.96 0.56
C PRO A 55 -10.87 4.41 0.28
N SER A 56 -12.11 4.75 0.64
CA SER A 56 -12.55 6.14 0.69
C SER A 56 -12.27 6.72 2.06
N LEU A 57 -11.61 7.88 2.08
CA LEU A 57 -11.33 8.67 3.28
C LEU A 57 -12.35 9.80 3.38
N MET A 58 -12.88 10.07 4.57
CA MET A 58 -13.89 11.09 4.78
C MET A 58 -13.67 11.85 6.08
N VAL A 59 -13.81 13.17 6.02
CA VAL A 59 -13.80 14.05 7.18
C VAL A 59 -15.07 14.89 7.23
N ARG A 60 -15.51 15.27 8.44
CA ARG A 60 -16.43 16.40 8.65
C ARG A 60 -15.66 17.69 8.40
N ASN A 61 -16.25 18.61 7.70
CA ASN A 61 -15.61 19.87 7.36
C ASN A 61 -15.32 20.73 8.60
N ALA A 62 -14.22 21.49 8.55
CA ALA A 62 -13.90 22.50 9.55
C ALA A 62 -14.81 23.74 9.39
N ARG A 63 -15.14 24.41 10.51
CA ARG A 63 -15.86 25.70 10.48
C ARG A 63 -14.96 26.84 10.04
N GLY A 64 -15.58 27.90 9.54
CA GLY A 64 -14.88 29.14 9.19
C GLY A 64 -14.27 29.17 7.79
N PHE A 65 -14.52 28.13 6.99
CA PHE A 65 -14.11 28.08 5.58
C PHE A 65 -15.31 28.29 4.67
N ASP A 66 -15.12 29.11 3.63
CA ASP A 66 -16.09 29.21 2.54
C ASP A 66 -16.04 27.92 1.71
N LEU A 67 -17.10 27.11 1.79
CA LEU A 67 -17.16 25.81 1.11
C LEU A 67 -17.04 25.92 -0.42
N GLY A 68 -17.36 27.08 -1.00
CA GLY A 68 -17.17 27.33 -2.44
C GLY A 68 -15.72 27.57 -2.86
N GLN A 69 -14.83 27.85 -1.91
CA GLN A 69 -13.41 28.17 -2.17
C GLN A 69 -12.44 27.31 -1.38
N ALA A 70 -12.93 26.56 -0.39
CA ALA A 70 -12.09 25.71 0.43
C ALA A 70 -11.73 24.42 -0.33
N THR A 71 -10.51 23.94 -0.06
CA THR A 71 -10.02 22.63 -0.51
C THR A 71 -9.60 21.78 0.66
N TYR A 72 -9.64 20.47 0.48
CA TYR A 72 -9.15 19.49 1.44
C TYR A 72 -8.04 18.66 0.81
N THR A 73 -6.87 18.68 1.44
CA THR A 73 -5.73 17.84 1.05
C THR A 73 -5.63 16.67 2.00
N PHE A 74 -5.80 15.47 1.49
CA PHE A 74 -5.62 14.21 2.21
C PHE A 74 -4.19 13.72 1.97
N ARG A 75 -3.41 13.60 3.04
CA ARG A 75 -2.06 13.01 3.03
C ARG A 75 -2.13 11.61 3.60
N VAL A 76 -1.58 10.65 2.88
CA VAL A 76 -1.54 9.23 3.26
C VAL A 76 -0.09 8.77 3.26
N HIS A 77 0.35 8.13 4.33
CA HIS A 77 1.75 7.70 4.49
C HIS A 77 1.84 6.41 5.31
N MET A 78 2.99 5.72 5.23
CA MET A 78 3.27 4.57 6.10
C MET A 78 3.45 5.06 7.53
N ALA A 79 2.68 4.51 8.48
CA ALA A 79 2.64 5.00 9.85
C ALA A 79 3.98 4.85 10.59
N ARG A 80 4.73 3.76 10.31
CA ARG A 80 6.00 3.45 10.99
C ARG A 80 7.21 4.09 10.30
N ALA A 81 7.15 4.25 8.98
CA ALA A 81 8.28 4.75 8.18
C ALA A 81 8.13 6.23 7.77
N ASP A 82 7.01 6.90 8.12
CA ASP A 82 6.61 8.27 7.68
C ASP A 82 6.85 8.49 6.16
N ARG A 83 6.71 7.41 5.37
CA ARG A 83 6.86 7.46 3.92
C ARG A 83 5.55 7.84 3.28
N GLU A 84 5.54 8.94 2.53
CA GLU A 84 4.38 9.35 1.77
C GLU A 84 4.01 8.29 0.72
N LEU A 85 2.73 7.92 0.71
CA LEU A 85 2.14 7.02 -0.28
C LEU A 85 1.37 7.81 -1.32
N GLN A 86 0.51 8.73 -0.85
CA GLN A 86 -0.34 9.51 -1.74
C GLN A 86 -0.77 10.81 -1.08
N THR A 87 -0.84 11.89 -1.85
CA THR A 87 -1.44 13.16 -1.44
C THR A 87 -2.48 13.59 -2.48
N VAL A 88 -3.73 13.79 -2.04
CA VAL A 88 -4.85 14.12 -2.93
C VAL A 88 -5.57 15.36 -2.42
N THR A 89 -5.81 16.33 -3.31
CA THR A 89 -6.55 17.56 -3.01
C THR A 89 -7.88 17.56 -3.76
N VAL A 90 -8.97 17.83 -3.02
CA VAL A 90 -10.34 17.91 -3.56
C VAL A 90 -11.05 19.17 -3.07
N PRO A 91 -12.04 19.71 -3.81
CA PRO A 91 -12.90 20.78 -3.32
C PRO A 91 -13.70 20.34 -2.09
N ALA A 92 -14.04 21.29 -1.23
CA ALA A 92 -14.89 21.03 -0.07
C ALA A 92 -16.29 20.56 -0.48
N GLY A 93 -16.75 19.47 0.13
CA GLY A 93 -18.13 19.02 0.02
C GLY A 93 -19.07 19.78 0.97
N SER A 94 -20.36 19.46 0.92
CA SER A 94 -21.38 20.06 1.81
C SER A 94 -21.39 19.37 3.17
N GLY A 95 -20.73 19.95 4.18
CA GLY A 95 -20.67 19.43 5.56
C GLY A 95 -19.64 18.33 5.80
N SER A 96 -19.30 17.53 4.80
CA SER A 96 -18.21 16.58 4.80
C SER A 96 -17.51 16.55 3.45
N THR A 97 -16.24 16.17 3.47
CA THR A 97 -15.42 16.01 2.27
C THR A 97 -14.81 14.63 2.26
N SER A 98 -14.85 13.96 1.10
CA SER A 98 -14.32 12.61 0.93
C SER A 98 -13.50 12.50 -0.34
N VAL A 99 -12.58 11.53 -0.32
CA VAL A 99 -11.79 11.12 -1.47
C VAL A 99 -11.67 9.61 -1.48
N THR A 100 -11.75 8.99 -2.65
CA THR A 100 -11.34 7.60 -2.83
C THR A 100 -9.90 7.61 -3.33
N LEU A 101 -9.04 6.82 -2.69
CA LEU A 101 -7.64 6.73 -3.09
C LEU A 101 -7.55 6.18 -4.53
N SER A 102 -6.69 6.78 -5.34
CA SER A 102 -6.44 6.34 -6.72
C SER A 102 -5.36 5.27 -6.79
N GLU A 103 -4.44 5.28 -5.83
CA GLU A 103 -3.37 4.30 -5.70
C GLU A 103 -3.70 3.29 -4.61
N ALA A 104 -3.32 2.04 -4.84
CA ALA A 104 -3.53 0.96 -3.89
C ALA A 104 -2.64 1.13 -2.66
N LEU A 105 -3.20 0.87 -1.47
CA LEU A 105 -2.41 0.79 -0.25
C LEU A 105 -1.55 -0.47 -0.26
N PRO A 106 -0.32 -0.41 0.31
CA PRO A 106 0.51 -1.59 0.51
C PRO A 106 -0.18 -2.57 1.46
N ARG A 107 -0.46 -3.79 0.99
CA ARG A 107 -1.04 -4.83 1.85
C ARG A 107 -0.09 -5.22 2.96
N GLY A 108 -0.64 -5.55 4.13
CA GLY A 108 0.14 -5.93 5.30
C GLY A 108 0.82 -4.75 6.01
N GLY A 109 0.48 -3.51 5.66
CA GLY A 109 1.06 -2.31 6.26
C GLY A 109 0.09 -1.56 7.17
N LEU A 110 0.64 -0.87 8.17
CA LEU A 110 -0.07 0.14 8.95
C LEU A 110 0.10 1.49 8.27
N VAL A 111 -1.01 2.10 7.88
CA VAL A 111 -1.08 3.37 7.17
C VAL A 111 -1.63 4.45 8.07
N ALA A 112 -1.07 5.64 8.00
CA ALA A 112 -1.58 6.84 8.67
C ALA A 112 -2.10 7.83 7.63
N TRP A 113 -3.12 8.61 8.00
CA TRP A 113 -3.65 9.65 7.15
C TRP A 113 -4.22 10.83 7.95
N GLU A 114 -4.22 11.97 7.33
CA GLU A 114 -4.73 13.22 7.86
C GLU A 114 -5.35 14.07 6.73
N ALA A 115 -6.18 15.03 7.09
CA ALA A 115 -6.78 15.97 6.14
C ALA A 115 -6.53 17.41 6.54
N THR A 116 -6.01 18.20 5.62
CA THR A 116 -5.80 19.65 5.77
C THR A 116 -6.89 20.40 5.02
N ALA A 117 -7.70 21.18 5.74
CA ALA A 117 -8.60 22.16 5.14
C ALA A 117 -7.84 23.46 4.86
N THR A 118 -7.92 23.98 3.65
CA THR A 118 -7.27 25.22 3.22
C THR A 118 -8.30 26.15 2.59
N GLY A 119 -8.27 27.41 2.99
CA GLY A 119 -9.11 28.47 2.44
C GLY A 119 -8.42 29.83 2.50
N THR A 120 -9.13 30.90 2.20
CA THR A 120 -8.60 32.27 2.16
C THR A 120 -8.08 32.78 3.51
N THR A 121 -8.55 32.19 4.61
CA THR A 121 -8.20 32.58 5.99
C THR A 121 -7.05 31.76 6.58
N GLY A 122 -6.53 30.77 5.85
CA GLY A 122 -5.45 29.89 6.30
C GLY A 122 -5.76 28.40 6.15
N SER A 123 -5.04 27.57 6.91
CA SER A 123 -5.17 26.11 6.90
C SER A 123 -5.31 25.56 8.31
N VAL A 124 -6.07 24.48 8.45
CA VAL A 124 -6.20 23.68 9.69
C VAL A 124 -6.11 22.19 9.35
N VAL A 125 -5.48 21.41 10.22
CA VAL A 125 -5.24 19.97 10.03
C VAL A 125 -6.09 19.17 11.00
N SER A 126 -6.59 18.01 10.58
CA SER A 126 -7.24 17.03 11.44
C SER A 126 -6.24 16.38 12.39
N GLU A 127 -6.75 15.58 13.33
CA GLU A 127 -5.94 14.55 13.96
C GLU A 127 -5.49 13.52 12.90
N THR A 128 -4.37 12.83 13.17
CA THR A 128 -3.92 11.71 12.35
C THR A 128 -4.70 10.45 12.72
N ALA A 129 -5.26 9.75 11.75
CA ALA A 129 -5.85 8.43 11.94
C ALA A 129 -4.93 7.36 11.37
N THR A 130 -4.97 6.17 11.98
CA THR A 130 -4.31 4.98 11.45
C THR A 130 -5.33 4.00 10.89
N LEU A 131 -4.93 3.22 9.90
CA LEU A 131 -5.71 2.10 9.36
C LEU A 131 -4.77 0.93 9.01
N GLU A 132 -5.27 -0.28 9.20
CA GLU A 132 -4.60 -1.48 8.71
C GLU A 132 -5.02 -1.71 7.25
N ALA A 133 -4.04 -1.75 6.35
CA ALA A 133 -4.27 -2.13 4.96
C ALA A 133 -4.75 -3.60 4.87
N PRO A 134 -5.35 -4.04 3.74
CA PRO A 134 -5.78 -5.42 3.60
C PRO A 134 -4.61 -6.40 3.83
N PRO A 135 -4.86 -7.58 4.42
CA PRO A 135 -3.82 -8.56 4.69
C PRO A 135 -3.22 -9.13 3.39
N VAL A 136 -1.98 -9.59 3.48
CA VAL A 136 -1.31 -10.29 2.38
C VAL A 136 -1.90 -11.68 2.21
N ALA A 137 -2.13 -12.09 0.95
CA ALA A 137 -2.60 -13.43 0.62
C ALA A 137 -1.42 -14.41 0.54
N CYS A 138 -1.18 -15.17 1.60
CA CYS A 138 -0.19 -16.25 1.63
C CYS A 138 -0.81 -17.56 1.11
N LEU A 139 -0.11 -18.29 0.25
CA LEU A 139 -0.64 -19.54 -0.29
C LEU A 139 -0.43 -20.72 0.65
N SER A 140 0.75 -20.85 1.27
CA SER A 140 1.06 -21.90 2.25
C SER A 140 2.48 -21.75 2.80
N ARG A 141 2.84 -22.57 3.81
CA ARG A 141 4.25 -22.75 4.27
C ARG A 141 5.00 -23.64 3.29
N ARG A 142 5.37 -23.16 2.11
CA ARG A 142 6.02 -23.97 1.07
C ARG A 142 7.54 -23.85 1.03
N GLY A 143 8.14 -23.26 2.04
CA GLY A 143 9.59 -23.11 2.12
C GLY A 143 9.99 -21.64 2.25
N ARG A 144 11.28 -21.46 2.49
CA ARG A 144 11.85 -20.14 2.77
C ARG A 144 12.35 -19.41 1.53
N PHE A 145 12.56 -20.12 0.44
CA PHE A 145 13.18 -19.59 -0.77
C PHE A 145 12.15 -19.25 -1.84
N ALA A 146 12.51 -18.33 -2.73
CA ALA A 146 11.70 -17.95 -3.87
C ALA A 146 11.25 -19.17 -4.70
N LYS A 147 9.98 -19.14 -5.17
CA LYS A 147 9.33 -20.24 -5.87
C LYS A 147 9.06 -19.97 -7.33
N SER A 148 8.81 -18.71 -7.69
CA SER A 148 8.61 -18.31 -9.07
C SER A 148 9.07 -16.87 -9.30
N VAL A 149 9.42 -16.58 -10.54
CA VAL A 149 9.70 -15.23 -11.01
C VAL A 149 8.42 -14.59 -11.51
N VAL A 150 8.14 -13.36 -11.04
CA VAL A 150 6.98 -12.57 -11.47
C VAL A 150 7.33 -11.75 -12.70
N GLU A 151 8.46 -11.05 -12.62
CA GLU A 151 9.01 -10.25 -13.72
C GLU A 151 10.53 -10.11 -13.54
N TRP A 152 11.20 -9.76 -14.62
CA TRP A 152 12.62 -9.44 -14.60
C TRP A 152 12.99 -8.55 -15.78
N PHE A 153 14.09 -7.83 -15.62
CA PHE A 153 14.64 -6.98 -16.64
C PHE A 153 16.16 -6.91 -16.47
N VAL A 154 16.88 -7.16 -17.56
CA VAL A 154 18.33 -6.94 -17.65
C VAL A 154 18.57 -5.95 -18.79
N PRO A 155 19.28 -4.83 -18.55
CA PRO A 155 19.55 -3.82 -19.58
C PRO A 155 20.30 -4.41 -20.78
N ARG A 156 19.95 -3.97 -21.99
CA ARG A 156 20.53 -4.49 -23.24
C ARG A 156 22.03 -4.23 -23.40
N CYS A 157 22.56 -3.28 -22.66
CA CYS A 157 23.99 -2.93 -22.69
C CYS A 157 24.83 -3.85 -21.80
N SER A 158 24.21 -4.66 -20.97
CA SER A 158 24.90 -5.64 -20.14
C SER A 158 25.19 -6.91 -20.95
N LEU A 159 26.45 -7.39 -20.91
CA LEU A 159 26.81 -8.72 -21.43
C LEU A 159 26.14 -9.86 -20.63
N ALA A 160 25.75 -9.61 -19.39
CA ALA A 160 24.97 -10.52 -18.56
C ALA A 160 23.71 -11.03 -19.29
N GLN A 161 23.13 -10.23 -20.19
CA GLN A 161 21.92 -10.59 -20.93
C GLN A 161 22.05 -11.89 -21.76
N ASN A 162 23.25 -12.34 -22.06
CA ASN A 162 23.47 -13.46 -22.95
C ASN A 162 23.82 -14.78 -22.27
N ILE A 163 24.37 -14.77 -21.03
CA ILE A 163 24.96 -15.94 -20.41
C ILE A 163 24.46 -16.15 -18.97
N TYR A 164 24.27 -15.08 -18.20
CA TYR A 164 23.93 -15.12 -16.77
C TYR A 164 22.62 -14.44 -16.44
N SER A 165 21.71 -14.33 -17.39
CA SER A 165 20.43 -13.62 -17.23
C SER A 165 19.22 -14.57 -17.09
N ASP A 166 19.45 -15.84 -16.78
CA ASP A 166 18.34 -16.77 -16.53
C ASP A 166 17.72 -16.47 -15.15
N PRO A 167 16.48 -15.94 -15.12
CA PRO A 167 15.84 -15.61 -13.86
C PRO A 167 15.44 -16.83 -13.03
N GLN A 168 15.52 -18.05 -13.57
CA GLN A 168 15.26 -19.28 -12.81
C GLN A 168 16.35 -19.59 -11.80
N GLU A 169 17.56 -19.06 -12.01
CA GLU A 169 18.70 -19.28 -11.11
C GLU A 169 18.54 -18.61 -9.74
N VAL A 170 17.60 -17.66 -9.56
CA VAL A 170 17.31 -17.05 -8.26
C VAL A 170 16.31 -17.88 -7.41
N LEU A 171 15.84 -19.01 -7.94
CA LEU A 171 14.81 -19.83 -7.29
C LEU A 171 15.44 -20.98 -6.48
N GLY A 172 14.86 -21.23 -5.30
CA GLY A 172 15.35 -22.29 -4.42
C GLY A 172 16.47 -21.83 -3.48
N PRO A 173 17.13 -22.78 -2.80
CA PRO A 173 18.25 -22.48 -1.90
C PRO A 173 19.48 -22.04 -2.69
N PRO A 174 20.38 -21.24 -2.05
CA PRO A 174 21.58 -20.78 -2.71
C PRO A 174 22.44 -21.95 -3.19
N ASN A 175 22.91 -21.87 -4.42
CA ASN A 175 23.69 -22.90 -5.10
C ASN A 175 24.80 -22.33 -5.99
N ALA A 176 25.03 -21.01 -5.96
CA ALA A 176 26.13 -20.39 -6.67
C ALA A 176 27.49 -20.84 -6.12
N GLY A 177 28.44 -21.07 -6.99
CA GLY A 177 29.79 -21.38 -6.64
C GLY A 177 30.10 -22.89 -6.67
N GLY A 178 30.32 -23.43 -7.84
CA GLY A 178 31.06 -24.67 -8.05
C GLY A 178 32.55 -24.43 -8.06
N GLU A 179 33.37 -25.50 -7.98
CA GLU A 179 34.79 -25.44 -8.30
C GLU A 179 35.06 -25.66 -9.80
N GLY A 180 36.02 -24.93 -10.38
CA GLY A 180 36.40 -25.08 -11.77
C GLY A 180 35.51 -24.31 -12.77
N PRO A 181 35.25 -24.88 -13.97
CA PRO A 181 34.49 -24.18 -15.01
C PRO A 181 33.01 -23.92 -14.63
N ASP A 182 32.52 -24.57 -13.58
CA ASP A 182 31.12 -24.42 -13.10
C ASP A 182 30.93 -23.26 -12.08
N MET A 183 32.01 -22.52 -11.78
CA MET A 183 31.95 -21.40 -10.82
C MET A 183 31.04 -20.23 -11.22
N TYR A 184 30.59 -20.23 -12.46
CA TYR A 184 29.73 -19.17 -13.02
C TYR A 184 28.27 -19.60 -13.24
N HIS A 185 27.81 -20.62 -12.51
CA HIS A 185 26.42 -21.10 -12.54
C HIS A 185 25.71 -20.88 -11.20
N GLY A 186 24.39 -20.92 -11.20
CA GLY A 186 23.58 -20.83 -10.00
C GLY A 186 23.33 -19.39 -9.53
N PHE A 187 23.41 -18.42 -10.42
CA PHE A 187 23.04 -17.04 -10.12
C PHE A 187 22.53 -16.30 -11.38
N MET A 188 21.75 -15.25 -11.15
CA MET A 188 21.33 -14.31 -12.17
C MET A 188 22.07 -12.99 -12.03
N SER A 189 22.82 -12.58 -13.02
CA SER A 189 23.40 -11.23 -13.08
C SER A 189 22.33 -10.23 -13.53
N LEU A 190 22.06 -9.22 -12.70
CA LEU A 190 21.04 -8.20 -13.00
C LEU A 190 21.49 -7.20 -14.05
N GLY A 191 22.79 -6.99 -14.18
CA GLY A 191 23.34 -5.88 -14.96
C GLY A 191 23.00 -4.52 -14.31
N TYR A 192 23.65 -3.47 -14.71
CA TYR A 192 23.47 -2.13 -14.15
C TYR A 192 22.02 -1.62 -14.32
N GLY A 193 21.29 -1.46 -13.20
CA GLY A 193 19.91 -1.02 -13.19
C GLY A 193 18.90 -2.09 -13.61
N GLY A 194 19.31 -3.35 -13.64
CA GLY A 194 18.40 -4.48 -13.83
C GLY A 194 17.69 -4.87 -12.55
N HIS A 195 16.69 -5.74 -12.69
CA HIS A 195 15.94 -6.23 -11.54
C HIS A 195 15.31 -7.60 -11.78
N VAL A 196 15.00 -8.26 -10.67
CA VAL A 196 14.17 -9.46 -10.63
C VAL A 196 13.12 -9.33 -9.52
N THR A 197 11.90 -9.74 -9.81
CA THR A 197 10.80 -9.80 -8.85
C THR A 197 10.38 -11.25 -8.65
N VAL A 198 10.37 -11.69 -7.40
CA VAL A 198 10.07 -13.07 -7.02
C VAL A 198 8.83 -13.19 -6.16
N ASP A 199 8.14 -14.33 -6.29
CA ASP A 199 7.05 -14.76 -5.41
C ASP A 199 7.58 -15.85 -4.47
N MET A 200 7.46 -15.61 -3.17
CA MET A 200 7.84 -16.57 -2.13
C MET A 200 6.75 -17.64 -1.93
N GLU A 201 5.51 -17.43 -2.42
CA GLU A 201 4.30 -18.17 -2.09
C GLU A 201 3.94 -18.17 -0.60
N SER A 202 4.93 -18.22 0.28
CA SER A 202 4.84 -18.00 1.72
C SER A 202 4.92 -16.50 2.02
N CYS A 203 4.35 -16.05 3.13
CA CYS A 203 4.57 -14.68 3.61
C CYS A 203 5.70 -14.63 4.64
N THR A 204 6.52 -13.61 4.55
CA THR A 204 7.37 -13.18 5.65
C THR A 204 6.58 -12.27 6.57
N VAL A 205 6.97 -12.22 7.84
CA VAL A 205 6.44 -11.30 8.86
C VAL A 205 7.57 -10.48 9.44
N ASP A 206 7.22 -9.26 9.87
CA ASP A 206 8.13 -8.36 10.59
C ASP A 206 8.35 -8.88 12.02
N GLU A 207 9.55 -9.35 12.29
CA GLU A 207 10.02 -9.79 13.61
C GLU A 207 11.31 -9.04 13.96
N PRO A 208 11.73 -8.99 15.21
CA PRO A 208 12.97 -8.31 15.57
C PRO A 208 14.19 -8.83 14.81
N GLY A 209 14.81 -8.00 14.00
CA GLY A 209 16.00 -8.31 13.21
C GLY A 209 15.72 -8.41 11.74
N ALA A 210 16.47 -9.27 11.05
CA ALA A 210 16.33 -9.45 9.61
C ALA A 210 15.20 -10.42 9.27
N ASP A 211 14.36 -10.07 8.30
CA ASP A 211 13.25 -10.89 7.83
C ASP A 211 13.50 -11.52 6.47
N VAL A 212 14.37 -10.87 5.68
CA VAL A 212 14.70 -11.29 4.31
C VAL A 212 16.19 -11.28 4.11
N ARG A 213 16.71 -12.29 3.42
CA ARG A 213 18.12 -12.44 3.04
C ARG A 213 18.23 -12.58 1.54
N ILE A 214 19.16 -11.83 0.95
CA ILE A 214 19.55 -11.94 -0.46
C ILE A 214 20.94 -12.56 -0.51
N TYR A 215 21.07 -13.67 -1.21
CA TYR A 215 22.35 -14.33 -1.48
C TYR A 215 22.88 -13.85 -2.84
N GLN A 216 24.20 -13.65 -2.91
CA GLN A 216 24.91 -13.28 -4.13
C GLN A 216 26.07 -14.26 -4.39
N SER A 217 26.44 -14.42 -5.67
CA SER A 217 27.61 -15.22 -6.04
C SER A 217 28.93 -14.50 -5.72
N VAL A 218 28.93 -13.16 -5.82
CA VAL A 218 30.07 -12.27 -5.53
C VAL A 218 29.72 -11.32 -4.41
N SER A 219 30.67 -11.05 -3.53
CA SER A 219 30.47 -10.14 -2.38
C SER A 219 30.67 -8.67 -2.75
N GLY A 220 29.91 -7.82 -2.10
CA GLY A 220 30.12 -6.36 -2.12
C GLY A 220 29.28 -5.60 -3.11
N GLU A 221 28.56 -6.25 -4.00
CA GLU A 221 27.68 -5.57 -4.93
C GLU A 221 26.43 -5.05 -4.21
N PRO A 222 26.10 -3.74 -4.39
CA PRO A 222 24.96 -3.19 -3.71
C PRO A 222 23.66 -3.63 -4.35
N VAL A 223 22.64 -3.91 -3.52
CA VAL A 223 21.27 -4.18 -3.98
C VAL A 223 20.29 -3.22 -3.34
N THR A 224 19.22 -2.94 -4.08
CA THR A 224 18.04 -2.22 -3.59
C THR A 224 16.90 -3.23 -3.47
N LEU A 225 16.30 -3.33 -2.28
CA LEU A 225 15.21 -4.27 -2.02
C LEU A 225 13.90 -3.55 -1.76
N TYR A 226 12.86 -4.03 -2.45
CA TYR A 226 11.47 -3.63 -2.23
C TYR A 226 10.63 -4.86 -1.86
N ALA A 227 9.54 -4.62 -1.12
CA ALA A 227 8.57 -5.64 -0.76
C ALA A 227 7.15 -5.24 -1.11
N ALA A 228 6.31 -6.23 -1.39
CA ALA A 228 4.89 -6.03 -1.66
C ALA A 228 4.05 -7.22 -1.17
N GLY A 229 2.77 -6.96 -0.91
CA GLY A 229 1.77 -8.00 -0.62
C GLY A 229 1.04 -8.52 -1.86
N ARG A 230 1.34 -7.99 -3.08
CA ARG A 230 0.72 -8.35 -4.37
C ARG A 230 1.77 -8.34 -5.48
N PRO A 231 1.57 -9.16 -6.53
CA PRO A 231 2.53 -9.24 -7.63
C PRO A 231 2.64 -7.93 -8.45
N ASP A 232 1.57 -7.14 -8.48
CA ASP A 232 1.47 -5.85 -9.18
C ASP A 232 1.76 -4.65 -8.25
N GLY A 233 2.24 -4.89 -7.03
CA GLY A 233 2.58 -3.87 -6.04
C GLY A 233 1.37 -3.29 -5.29
N PRO A 234 1.48 -2.10 -4.69
CA PRO A 234 2.68 -1.24 -4.70
C PRO A 234 3.87 -1.88 -3.97
N TYR A 235 5.05 -1.73 -4.57
CA TYR A 235 6.32 -2.15 -3.98
C TYR A 235 6.87 -1.05 -3.08
N VAL A 236 7.06 -1.36 -1.80
CA VAL A 236 7.60 -0.44 -0.80
C VAL A 236 9.08 -0.70 -0.63
N LEU A 237 9.89 0.34 -0.77
CA LEU A 237 11.35 0.25 -0.60
C LEU A 237 11.69 -0.14 0.84
N ILE A 238 12.43 -1.22 1.05
CA ILE A 238 13.03 -1.57 2.33
C ILE A 238 14.36 -0.81 2.49
N ARG A 239 15.28 -0.98 1.54
CA ARG A 239 16.59 -0.35 1.58
C ARG A 239 17.15 -0.17 0.18
N SER A 240 17.77 0.98 -0.08
CA SER A 240 18.50 1.23 -1.33
C SER A 240 20.00 1.04 -1.15
N GLN A 241 20.65 0.55 -2.21
CA GLN A 241 22.10 0.49 -2.36
C GLN A 241 22.82 -0.10 -1.15
N LYS A 242 22.28 -1.20 -0.59
CA LYS A 242 22.92 -1.91 0.50
C LYS A 242 24.00 -2.85 -0.06
N PRO A 243 25.29 -2.62 0.24
CA PRO A 243 26.33 -3.59 -0.10
C PRO A 243 26.07 -4.93 0.57
N CYS A 244 26.16 -6.01 -0.18
CA CYS A 244 26.13 -7.36 0.34
C CYS A 244 27.57 -7.83 0.58
N GLY A 245 27.86 -8.38 1.74
CA GLY A 245 29.19 -8.87 2.10
C GLY A 245 29.32 -9.15 3.58
N ASN A 246 30.37 -9.85 3.93
CA ASN A 246 30.60 -10.29 5.30
C ASN A 246 30.97 -9.16 6.24
N ASP A 247 30.18 -8.99 7.29
CA ASP A 247 30.61 -8.26 8.49
C ASP A 247 31.51 -9.11 9.40
N LEU A 248 31.78 -10.38 9.06
CA LEU A 248 32.55 -11.31 9.88
C LEU A 248 33.84 -11.75 9.17
N PRO A 249 35.03 -11.48 9.73
CA PRO A 249 36.30 -11.92 9.17
C PRO A 249 36.38 -13.44 9.08
N GLY A 250 36.62 -13.99 7.88
CA GLY A 250 36.89 -15.41 7.64
C GLY A 250 35.68 -16.30 7.30
N VAL A 251 34.48 -15.72 7.12
CA VAL A 251 33.29 -16.42 6.60
C VAL A 251 32.96 -15.82 5.25
N PHE A 252 33.08 -16.60 4.18
CA PHE A 252 32.65 -16.18 2.83
C PHE A 252 31.14 -16.39 2.69
N SER A 253 30.33 -15.51 3.22
CA SER A 253 28.91 -15.50 2.94
C SER A 253 28.56 -14.26 2.15
N ASN A 254 28.24 -14.46 0.88
CA ASN A 254 27.80 -13.40 -0.01
C ASN A 254 26.31 -13.19 0.19
N PHE A 255 25.91 -12.55 1.29
CA PHE A 255 24.50 -12.22 1.52
C PHE A 255 24.33 -10.86 2.18
N CYS A 256 23.15 -10.30 2.05
CA CYS A 256 22.73 -9.14 2.83
C CYS A 256 21.33 -9.36 3.42
N ASP A 257 21.17 -8.88 4.64
CA ASP A 257 19.97 -9.03 5.45
C ASP A 257 19.15 -7.75 5.45
N PHE A 258 17.81 -7.88 5.41
CA PHE A 258 16.87 -6.78 5.34
C PHE A 258 15.75 -6.99 6.34
N ASP A 259 15.29 -5.89 6.93
CA ASP A 259 14.26 -5.82 7.95
C ASP A 259 13.02 -5.11 7.37
N LEU A 260 11.84 -5.74 7.42
CA LEU A 260 10.58 -5.20 6.92
C LEU A 260 10.12 -3.96 7.66
N ALA A 261 10.53 -3.80 8.94
CA ALA A 261 10.23 -2.62 9.73
C ALA A 261 10.68 -1.32 9.00
N ALA A 262 11.78 -1.39 8.23
CA ALA A 262 12.28 -0.26 7.44
C ALA A 262 11.29 0.20 6.34
N ALA A 263 10.42 -0.68 5.88
CA ALA A 263 9.33 -0.38 4.95
C ALA A 263 8.02 -0.02 5.67
N GLY A 264 7.93 -0.30 6.98
CA GLY A 264 6.70 -0.17 7.76
C GLY A 264 5.66 -1.24 7.43
N LEU A 265 6.07 -2.36 6.82
CA LEU A 265 5.23 -3.50 6.50
C LEU A 265 5.25 -4.51 7.66
N ASP A 266 4.09 -5.03 8.03
CA ASP A 266 3.96 -6.13 9.00
C ASP A 266 4.16 -7.49 8.32
N GLU A 267 3.85 -7.57 7.02
CA GLU A 267 4.02 -8.79 6.23
C GLU A 267 4.22 -8.49 4.74
N ALA A 268 4.94 -9.37 4.04
CA ALA A 268 5.13 -9.32 2.60
C ALA A 268 5.22 -10.72 1.98
N ARG A 269 5.03 -10.80 0.66
CA ARG A 269 5.13 -12.05 -0.10
C ARG A 269 6.02 -11.91 -1.33
N TYR A 270 6.01 -10.74 -1.95
CA TYR A 270 6.74 -10.45 -3.19
C TYR A 270 7.91 -9.55 -2.90
N PHE A 271 9.05 -9.88 -3.49
CA PHE A 271 10.28 -9.09 -3.34
C PHE A 271 10.83 -8.73 -4.70
N LYS A 272 11.15 -7.44 -4.87
CA LYS A 272 11.85 -6.94 -6.04
C LYS A 272 13.27 -6.57 -5.63
N VAL A 273 14.24 -7.23 -6.23
CA VAL A 273 15.66 -6.97 -6.07
C VAL A 273 16.12 -6.19 -7.29
N GLU A 274 16.64 -4.99 -7.08
CA GLU A 274 17.24 -4.16 -8.12
C GLU A 274 18.74 -4.05 -7.88
N ASP A 275 19.49 -3.99 -8.97
CA ASP A 275 20.90 -3.61 -8.90
C ASP A 275 21.04 -2.21 -8.28
N GLY A 276 21.94 -2.08 -7.31
CA GLY A 276 22.16 -0.83 -6.58
C GLY A 276 23.12 0.13 -7.27
N GLU A 277 23.78 -0.28 -8.35
CA GLU A 277 24.73 0.54 -9.08
C GLU A 277 24.03 1.31 -10.20
N LEU A 278 24.26 2.64 -10.23
CA LEU A 278 23.65 3.55 -11.20
C LEU A 278 24.65 3.95 -12.31
N TYR A 279 25.55 3.07 -12.71
CA TYR A 279 26.50 3.41 -13.76
C TYR A 279 25.89 3.26 -15.16
N PRO A 280 26.18 4.20 -16.08
CA PRO A 280 25.88 3.97 -17.48
C PRO A 280 26.72 2.78 -17.97
N CYS A 281 26.09 1.78 -18.54
CA CYS A 281 26.72 0.57 -19.07
C CYS A 281 28.08 0.84 -19.74
N PRO A 282 29.21 0.52 -19.10
CA PRO A 282 30.52 0.57 -19.76
C PRO A 282 30.69 -0.81 -20.43
N GLY A 283 30.19 -1.03 -21.63
CA GLY A 283 30.32 -2.33 -22.27
C GLY A 283 31.72 -2.93 -22.09
N ASP A 284 31.80 -4.20 -21.70
CA ASP A 284 32.92 -5.15 -21.79
C ASP A 284 33.15 -6.04 -20.55
N THR A 285 32.30 -6.03 -19.51
CA THR A 285 32.43 -6.98 -18.40
C THR A 285 31.41 -8.13 -18.49
N VAL A 286 31.80 -9.31 -18.07
CA VAL A 286 31.01 -10.55 -18.28
C VAL A 286 29.87 -10.64 -17.26
N THR A 287 30.05 -10.09 -16.07
CA THR A 287 29.06 -10.01 -15.00
C THR A 287 29.02 -8.59 -14.48
N GLU A 288 28.02 -7.84 -14.88
CA GLU A 288 27.82 -6.45 -14.45
C GLU A 288 26.62 -6.34 -13.55
N GLY A 289 26.76 -5.58 -12.45
CA GLY A 289 25.74 -5.42 -11.43
C GLY A 289 25.60 -6.65 -10.54
N ALA A 290 24.62 -6.61 -9.65
CA ALA A 290 24.45 -7.62 -8.61
C ALA A 290 24.11 -9.01 -9.17
N ASP A 291 24.86 -10.01 -8.73
CA ASP A 291 24.74 -11.43 -9.10
C ASP A 291 23.89 -12.17 -8.06
N ILE A 292 22.61 -12.29 -8.28
CA ILE A 292 21.64 -12.83 -7.32
C ILE A 292 21.57 -14.36 -7.44
N ASP A 293 21.86 -15.07 -6.34
CA ASP A 293 21.78 -16.52 -6.21
C ASP A 293 20.42 -16.97 -5.62
N ALA A 294 20.00 -16.36 -4.52
CA ALA A 294 18.73 -16.74 -3.89
C ALA A 294 18.10 -15.59 -3.08
N VAL A 295 16.78 -15.69 -2.89
CA VAL A 295 16.01 -14.88 -1.95
C VAL A 295 15.40 -15.78 -0.89
N GLU A 296 15.70 -15.52 0.38
CA GLU A 296 15.22 -16.28 1.54
C GLU A 296 14.36 -15.40 2.47
N ILE A 297 13.23 -15.92 2.96
CA ILE A 297 12.53 -15.38 4.12
C ILE A 297 13.03 -16.04 5.40
N ILE A 298 13.46 -15.21 6.36
CA ILE A 298 13.99 -15.66 7.66
C ILE A 298 12.83 -15.94 8.63
N HIS A 299 11.90 -14.99 8.74
CA HIS A 299 10.72 -15.09 9.59
C HIS A 299 9.48 -15.34 8.73
N MET A 300 8.98 -16.56 8.80
CA MET A 300 7.85 -17.01 7.97
C MET A 300 6.56 -16.99 8.79
N LYS A 301 5.49 -16.44 8.19
CA LYS A 301 4.15 -16.45 8.80
C LYS A 301 3.74 -17.88 9.15
N PRO A 302 3.26 -18.11 10.38
CA PRO A 302 2.85 -19.42 10.89
C PRO A 302 1.74 -20.11 10.10
#